data_6996dce671236247c480666ec9bf8ec8
#
_entry.id   6996dce671236247c480666ec9bf8ec8
#
_cell.length_a   1.000
_cell.length_b   1.000
_cell.length_c   1.000
_cell.angle_alpha   90.00
_cell.angle_beta   90.00
_cell.angle_gamma   90.00
#
_symmetry.space_group_name_H-M   'P 1'
#
loop_
_entity.id
_entity.type
_entity.pdbx_description
1 polymer ?
#
loop_
_entity_poly.entity_id
_entity_poly.type
_entity_poly.pdbx_seq_one_letter_code
_entity_poly.pdbx_strand_id
1 'polypeptide(L)'
;MKRVIVTICVLVVCFFQPLSAQKPHSDLYHEIGVDAGPCSLVGGFINGTIGFWSGLGGALSHRPIEMKWYGNYGLHYYYQVKPWCQVGVKATVECAKTTQYTDTFRTTISSVNHDVLVALMPSVHFTYLNRPWVRLYSGLDVGCAYFWSGPTSDNGKEDENDSKKDNNFAFAFNVTAFGVNVGKKFYGLFELNAGYDSFIKVGIGARF
;
A
#
# COMPACT_ATOMS: atom_id res chain seq x y z
N MET A 1 25.95 19.15 -5.92
CA MET A 1 24.90 18.56 -6.74
C MET A 1 25.41 17.50 -7.71
N LYS A 2 26.41 17.78 -8.61
CA LYS A 2 26.93 16.79 -9.58
C LYS A 2 27.45 15.50 -8.93
N ARG A 3 28.15 15.56 -7.79
CA ARG A 3 28.68 14.39 -7.08
C ARG A 3 27.56 13.47 -6.51
N VAL A 4 26.48 14.06 -6.02
CA VAL A 4 25.31 13.30 -5.51
C VAL A 4 24.61 12.57 -6.65
N ILE A 5 24.43 13.21 -7.81
CA ILE A 5 23.83 12.58 -9.00
C ILE A 5 24.70 11.42 -9.49
N VAL A 6 26.03 11.60 -9.55
CA VAL A 6 26.95 10.53 -9.95
C VAL A 6 26.90 9.37 -8.95
N THR A 7 26.85 9.63 -7.65
CA THR A 7 26.73 8.57 -6.63
C THR A 7 25.41 7.82 -6.75
N ILE A 8 24.31 8.52 -7.00
CA ILE A 8 23.00 7.89 -7.24
C ILE A 8 23.03 7.06 -8.53
N CYS A 9 23.61 7.58 -9.63
CA CYS A 9 23.74 6.84 -10.87
C CYS A 9 24.63 5.59 -10.70
N VAL A 10 25.74 5.68 -9.96
CA VAL A 10 26.61 4.53 -9.67
C VAL A 10 25.90 3.51 -8.81
N LEU A 11 25.16 3.93 -7.78
CA LEU A 11 24.31 3.04 -6.99
C LEU A 11 23.25 2.34 -7.85
N VAL A 12 22.54 3.08 -8.70
CA VAL A 12 21.55 2.52 -9.63
C VAL A 12 22.23 1.52 -10.59
N VAL A 13 23.38 1.86 -11.17
CA VAL A 13 24.12 0.95 -12.08
C VAL A 13 24.64 -0.28 -11.34
N CYS A 14 25.07 -0.16 -10.07
CA CYS A 14 25.47 -1.31 -9.26
C CYS A 14 24.28 -2.24 -8.95
N PHE A 15 23.07 -1.71 -8.79
CA PHE A 15 21.86 -2.52 -8.66
C PHE A 15 21.47 -3.22 -9.96
N PHE A 16 21.84 -2.67 -11.12
CA PHE A 16 21.58 -3.26 -12.44
C PHE A 16 22.73 -4.12 -12.99
N GLN A 17 23.73 -4.45 -12.18
CA GLN A 17 24.75 -5.43 -12.60
C GLN A 17 24.05 -6.73 -13.02
N PRO A 18 24.41 -7.31 -14.18
CA PRO A 18 23.65 -8.38 -14.80
C PRO A 18 23.61 -9.59 -13.88
N LEU A 19 22.44 -9.83 -13.30
CA LEU A 19 22.02 -11.05 -12.63
C LEU A 19 21.96 -12.24 -13.60
N SER A 20 22.73 -12.19 -14.68
CA SER A 20 22.76 -13.16 -15.79
C SER A 20 23.27 -14.54 -15.40
N ALA A 21 23.76 -14.71 -14.16
CA ALA A 21 24.32 -15.98 -13.68
C ALA A 21 23.36 -16.85 -12.87
N GLN A 22 22.13 -16.39 -12.64
CA GLN A 22 21.18 -17.17 -11.86
C GLN A 22 20.41 -18.11 -12.78
N LYS A 23 20.78 -19.41 -12.76
CA LYS A 23 19.92 -20.44 -13.36
C LYS A 23 18.57 -20.41 -12.66
N PRO A 24 17.45 -20.53 -13.43
CA PRO A 24 16.13 -20.68 -12.81
C PRO A 24 16.18 -21.92 -11.90
N HIS A 25 15.95 -21.71 -10.62
CA HIS A 25 16.09 -22.78 -9.62
C HIS A 25 14.76 -23.49 -9.34
N SER A 26 13.68 -23.03 -9.90
CA SER A 26 12.36 -23.68 -9.77
C SER A 26 11.60 -23.60 -11.08
N ASP A 27 10.95 -24.70 -11.45
CA ASP A 27 9.98 -24.78 -12.53
C ASP A 27 8.63 -24.14 -12.14
N LEU A 28 8.59 -23.40 -11.05
CA LEU A 28 7.41 -22.75 -10.50
C LEU A 28 7.34 -21.31 -11.03
N TYR A 29 6.52 -21.12 -12.05
CA TYR A 29 6.41 -19.84 -12.76
C TYR A 29 5.29 -18.95 -12.25
N HIS A 30 4.31 -19.51 -11.56
CA HIS A 30 3.14 -18.81 -11.04
C HIS A 30 3.25 -18.62 -9.53
N GLU A 31 2.84 -17.47 -9.08
CA GLU A 31 2.85 -17.11 -7.67
C GLU A 31 1.55 -16.38 -7.33
N ILE A 32 0.88 -16.81 -6.27
CA ILE A 32 -0.30 -16.16 -5.72
C ILE A 32 -0.11 -15.98 -4.21
N GLY A 33 -0.53 -14.85 -3.68
CA GLY A 33 -0.42 -14.62 -2.25
C GLY A 33 -1.37 -13.54 -1.76
N VAL A 34 -1.52 -13.54 -0.44
CA VAL A 34 -2.27 -12.55 0.31
C VAL A 34 -1.35 -11.90 1.34
N ASP A 35 -1.57 -10.64 1.58
CA ASP A 35 -0.73 -9.85 2.46
C ASP A 35 -1.55 -8.82 3.24
N ALA A 36 -0.99 -8.35 4.34
CA ALA A 36 -1.60 -7.34 5.18
C ALA A 36 -0.54 -6.41 5.76
N GLY A 37 -0.95 -5.19 6.04
CA GLY A 37 -0.11 -4.18 6.67
C GLY A 37 -0.93 -3.09 7.37
N PRO A 38 -0.27 -2.18 8.13
CA PRO A 38 -0.99 -1.19 8.93
C PRO A 38 -1.70 -0.13 8.10
N CYS A 39 -1.00 0.53 7.19
CA CYS A 39 -1.55 1.58 6.32
C CYS A 39 -0.61 1.85 5.15
N SER A 40 -1.11 2.47 4.09
CA SER A 40 -0.30 2.97 2.99
C SER A 40 0.41 4.28 3.37
N LEU A 41 1.54 4.60 2.71
CA LEU A 41 2.20 5.90 2.89
C LEU A 41 1.30 7.03 2.38
N VAL A 42 0.61 6.82 1.27
CA VAL A 42 -0.31 7.82 0.70
C VAL A 42 -1.47 8.05 1.65
N GLY A 43 -2.13 7.00 2.15
CA GLY A 43 -3.18 7.10 3.16
C GLY A 43 -2.66 7.73 4.44
N GLY A 44 -1.53 7.27 4.97
CA GLY A 44 -0.90 7.81 6.18
C GLY A 44 -0.45 9.27 6.01
N PHE A 45 0.11 9.65 4.85
CA PHE A 45 0.53 11.01 4.58
C PHE A 45 -0.65 11.96 4.39
N ILE A 46 -1.64 11.59 3.58
CA ILE A 46 -2.85 12.41 3.37
C ILE A 46 -3.56 12.60 4.72
N ASN A 47 -3.76 11.53 5.46
CA ASN A 47 -4.47 11.60 6.73
C ASN A 47 -3.60 12.15 7.87
N GLY A 48 -2.30 11.90 7.85
CA GLY A 48 -1.35 12.52 8.79
C GLY A 48 -1.28 14.04 8.58
N THR A 49 -1.30 14.51 7.33
CA THR A 49 -1.34 15.96 7.00
C THR A 49 -2.71 16.54 7.37
N ILE A 50 -3.80 15.87 7.03
CA ILE A 50 -5.14 16.29 7.44
C ILE A 50 -5.25 16.24 8.98
N GLY A 51 -4.75 15.20 9.63
CA GLY A 51 -4.71 15.09 11.10
C GLY A 51 -3.83 16.15 11.75
N PHE A 52 -2.69 16.50 11.17
CA PHE A 52 -1.83 17.58 11.64
C PHE A 52 -2.50 18.95 11.47
N TRP A 53 -3.03 19.26 10.28
CA TRP A 53 -3.73 20.53 10.02
C TRP A 53 -5.06 20.60 10.76
N SER A 54 -5.79 19.50 10.90
CA SER A 54 -7.02 19.45 11.70
C SER A 54 -6.72 19.48 13.20
N GLY A 55 -5.59 18.93 13.64
CA GLY A 55 -5.08 19.07 15.00
C GLY A 55 -4.71 20.52 15.32
N LEU A 56 -4.00 21.21 14.40
CA LEU A 56 -3.73 22.65 14.50
C LEU A 56 -5.03 23.48 14.37
N GLY A 57 -5.85 23.20 13.38
CA GLY A 57 -7.14 23.83 13.18
C GLY A 57 -8.15 23.47 14.28
N GLY A 58 -8.10 22.24 14.81
CA GLY A 58 -8.88 21.77 15.93
C GLY A 58 -8.47 22.40 17.27
N ALA A 59 -7.18 22.65 17.47
CA ALA A 59 -6.70 23.47 18.59
C ALA A 59 -7.20 24.92 18.49
N LEU A 60 -7.39 25.43 17.26
CA LEU A 60 -7.96 26.75 17.02
C LEU A 60 -9.50 26.75 16.97
N SER A 61 -10.12 25.65 16.52
CA SER A 61 -11.59 25.54 16.32
C SER A 61 -12.31 24.69 17.36
N HIS A 62 -11.61 24.12 18.33
CA HIS A 62 -12.15 23.29 19.40
C HIS A 62 -12.90 22.02 18.92
N ARG A 63 -12.57 21.51 17.72
CA ARG A 63 -13.21 20.32 17.12
C ARG A 63 -12.19 19.21 16.87
N PRO A 64 -11.95 18.30 17.81
CA PRO A 64 -11.00 17.19 17.63
C PRO A 64 -11.53 16.18 16.60
N ILE A 65 -10.59 15.65 15.79
CA ILE A 65 -10.85 14.59 14.81
C ILE A 65 -10.09 13.35 15.27
N GLU A 66 -10.74 12.22 15.31
CA GLU A 66 -10.15 10.93 15.61
C GLU A 66 -10.21 10.04 14.37
N MET A 67 -9.06 9.44 14.02
CA MET A 67 -8.94 8.58 12.86
C MET A 67 -8.48 7.20 13.31
N LYS A 68 -9.23 6.17 12.92
CA LYS A 68 -8.97 4.77 13.25
C LYS A 68 -8.74 3.97 11.97
N TRP A 69 -7.58 3.34 11.87
CA TRP A 69 -7.20 2.48 10.76
C TRP A 69 -7.57 1.04 11.04
N TYR A 70 -8.10 0.34 10.03
CA TYR A 70 -8.41 -1.09 10.10
C TYR A 70 -7.38 -1.94 9.36
N GLY A 71 -6.45 -1.32 8.65
CA GLY A 71 -5.37 -1.97 7.91
C GLY A 71 -5.51 -1.90 6.40
N ASN A 72 -4.46 -2.33 5.75
CA ASN A 72 -4.34 -2.48 4.31
C ASN A 72 -4.16 -3.98 4.02
N TYR A 73 -4.96 -4.51 3.11
CA TYR A 73 -4.98 -5.93 2.72
C TYR A 73 -4.72 -6.04 1.24
N GLY A 74 -3.88 -6.98 0.85
CA GLY A 74 -3.50 -7.20 -0.55
C GLY A 74 -3.73 -8.62 -1.02
N LEU A 75 -4.01 -8.73 -2.31
CA LEU A 75 -3.98 -9.96 -3.09
C LEU A 75 -3.08 -9.73 -4.28
N HIS A 76 -2.15 -10.63 -4.55
CA HIS A 76 -1.25 -10.52 -5.68
C HIS A 76 -1.14 -11.82 -6.45
N TYR A 77 -0.91 -11.66 -7.75
CA TYR A 77 -0.58 -12.76 -8.65
C TYR A 77 0.60 -12.33 -9.52
N TYR A 78 1.64 -13.16 -9.58
CA TYR A 78 2.84 -12.93 -10.38
C TYR A 78 3.14 -14.11 -11.28
N TYR A 79 3.67 -13.80 -12.45
CA TYR A 79 4.24 -14.76 -13.38
C TYR A 79 5.73 -14.46 -13.56
N GLN A 80 6.56 -15.47 -13.42
CA GLN A 80 8.00 -15.35 -13.60
C GLN A 80 8.37 -15.46 -15.08
N VAL A 81 8.64 -14.32 -15.71
CA VAL A 81 9.04 -14.23 -17.13
C VAL A 81 10.49 -14.63 -17.31
N LYS A 82 11.34 -14.23 -16.36
CA LYS A 82 12.78 -14.55 -16.32
C LYS A 82 13.21 -14.78 -14.86
N PRO A 83 14.36 -15.45 -14.63
CA PRO A 83 14.85 -15.67 -13.25
C PRO A 83 14.99 -14.41 -12.41
N TRP A 84 15.17 -13.25 -13.05
CA TRP A 84 15.33 -11.96 -12.42
C TRP A 84 14.12 -11.03 -12.58
N CYS A 85 13.08 -11.42 -13.33
CA CYS A 85 11.92 -10.58 -13.64
C CYS A 85 10.61 -11.34 -13.49
N GLN A 86 9.72 -10.79 -12.68
CA GLN A 86 8.33 -11.21 -12.55
C GLN A 86 7.41 -10.08 -12.98
N VAL A 87 6.29 -10.43 -13.62
CA VAL A 87 5.22 -9.50 -13.94
C VAL A 87 3.92 -10.02 -13.33
N GLY A 88 3.04 -9.13 -12.96
CA GLY A 88 1.81 -9.56 -12.31
C GLY A 88 0.82 -8.45 -12.11
N VAL A 89 -0.12 -8.70 -11.23
CA VAL A 89 -1.14 -7.76 -10.81
C VAL A 89 -1.30 -7.84 -9.30
N LYS A 90 -1.46 -6.68 -8.68
CA LYS A 90 -1.73 -6.52 -7.26
C LYS A 90 -3.02 -5.75 -7.07
N ALA A 91 -3.89 -6.25 -6.20
CA ALA A 91 -5.08 -5.56 -5.74
C ALA A 91 -4.94 -5.29 -4.24
N THR A 92 -5.21 -4.05 -3.81
CA THR A 92 -5.14 -3.68 -2.39
C THR A 92 -6.44 -3.01 -1.96
N VAL A 93 -6.82 -3.25 -0.71
CA VAL A 93 -7.97 -2.62 -0.05
C VAL A 93 -7.51 -2.06 1.27
N GLU A 94 -7.76 -0.77 1.49
CA GLU A 94 -7.47 -0.09 2.75
C GLU A 94 -8.76 0.49 3.32
N CYS A 95 -8.97 0.31 4.62
CA CYS A 95 -10.16 0.79 5.32
C CYS A 95 -9.75 1.70 6.49
N ALA A 96 -10.42 2.85 6.60
CA ALA A 96 -10.27 3.78 7.71
C ALA A 96 -11.63 4.31 8.18
N LYS A 97 -11.68 4.74 9.44
CA LYS A 97 -12.83 5.40 10.04
C LYS A 97 -12.40 6.75 10.59
N THR A 98 -13.05 7.81 10.14
CA THR A 98 -12.83 9.18 10.61
C THR A 98 -14.02 9.61 11.47
N THR A 99 -13.78 9.96 12.73
CA THR A 99 -14.80 10.46 13.66
C THR A 99 -14.50 11.93 13.96
N GLN A 100 -15.46 12.79 13.73
CA GLN A 100 -15.39 14.22 14.07
C GLN A 100 -16.27 14.50 15.29
N TYR A 101 -15.75 15.30 16.22
CA TYR A 101 -16.46 15.70 17.42
C TYR A 101 -16.85 17.19 17.34
N THR A 102 -18.01 17.52 17.93
CA THR A 102 -18.49 18.90 17.98
C THR A 102 -17.82 19.69 19.09
N ASP A 103 -17.38 19.00 20.16
CA ASP A 103 -16.82 19.61 21.35
C ASP A 103 -15.40 19.10 21.66
N THR A 104 -14.64 19.93 22.40
CA THR A 104 -13.25 19.64 22.81
C THR A 104 -13.13 18.41 23.73
N PHE A 105 -14.18 18.11 24.49
CA PHE A 105 -14.21 16.99 25.44
C PHE A 105 -14.58 15.66 24.80
N ARG A 106 -14.81 15.62 23.46
CA ARG A 106 -15.18 14.41 22.69
C ARG A 106 -16.45 13.73 23.19
N THR A 107 -17.39 14.50 23.73
CA THR A 107 -18.65 13.96 24.28
C THR A 107 -19.73 13.85 23.21
N THR A 108 -19.69 14.72 22.18
CA THR A 108 -20.70 14.76 21.12
C THR A 108 -20.06 14.50 19.76
N ILE A 109 -20.44 13.39 19.11
CA ILE A 109 -20.00 13.03 17.76
C ILE A 109 -20.78 13.89 16.75
N SER A 110 -20.06 14.59 15.87
CA SER A 110 -20.64 15.40 14.80
C SER A 110 -20.89 14.57 13.54
N SER A 111 -19.89 13.78 13.13
CA SER A 111 -20.00 12.89 11.97
C SER A 111 -19.04 11.71 12.07
N VAL A 112 -19.44 10.61 11.44
CA VAL A 112 -18.61 9.41 11.28
C VAL A 112 -18.54 9.08 9.81
N ASN A 113 -17.34 9.05 9.25
CA ASN A 113 -17.09 8.68 7.86
C ASN A 113 -16.34 7.37 7.80
N HIS A 114 -16.74 6.50 6.89
CA HIS A 114 -16.01 5.30 6.54
C HIS A 114 -15.36 5.53 5.18
N ASP A 115 -14.02 5.44 5.16
CA ASP A 115 -13.20 5.64 3.99
C ASP A 115 -12.67 4.29 3.54
N VAL A 116 -12.91 3.94 2.28
CA VAL A 116 -12.40 2.73 1.64
C VAL A 116 -11.62 3.13 0.41
N LEU A 117 -10.41 2.64 0.33
CA LEU A 117 -9.56 2.77 -0.85
C LEU A 117 -9.35 1.39 -1.45
N VAL A 118 -9.61 1.25 -2.74
CA VAL A 118 -9.31 0.04 -3.52
C VAL A 118 -8.36 0.42 -4.63
N ALA A 119 -7.22 -0.26 -4.75
CA ALA A 119 -6.30 -0.05 -5.85
C ALA A 119 -6.04 -1.35 -6.61
N LEU A 120 -5.93 -1.24 -7.93
CA LEU A 120 -5.56 -2.32 -8.84
C LEU A 120 -4.35 -1.86 -9.65
N MET A 121 -3.24 -2.59 -9.51
CA MET A 121 -1.95 -2.19 -10.05
C MET A 121 -1.27 -3.35 -10.77
N PRO A 122 -1.07 -3.30 -12.10
CA PRO A 122 -0.02 -4.04 -12.77
C PRO A 122 1.32 -3.83 -12.09
N SER A 123 2.10 -4.90 -11.99
CA SER A 123 3.31 -4.97 -11.17
C SER A 123 4.46 -5.59 -11.92
N VAL A 124 5.67 -5.07 -11.69
CA VAL A 124 6.93 -5.65 -12.17
C VAL A 124 7.89 -5.77 -10.99
N HIS A 125 8.38 -6.97 -10.74
CA HIS A 125 9.37 -7.25 -9.71
C HIS A 125 10.72 -7.63 -10.30
N PHE A 126 11.79 -7.08 -9.77
CA PHE A 126 13.17 -7.36 -10.11
C PHE A 126 13.84 -8.15 -8.99
N THR A 127 14.08 -9.42 -9.24
CA THR A 127 14.69 -10.34 -8.28
C THR A 127 16.21 -10.30 -8.41
N TYR A 128 16.91 -9.91 -7.36
CA TYR A 128 18.36 -9.86 -7.29
C TYR A 128 18.99 -11.03 -6.52
N LEU A 129 18.19 -11.75 -5.72
CA LEU A 129 18.59 -13.03 -5.15
C LEU A 129 17.45 -14.05 -5.35
N ASN A 130 17.71 -15.13 -6.06
CA ASN A 130 16.76 -16.21 -6.28
C ASN A 130 17.38 -17.54 -5.81
N ARG A 131 17.13 -17.90 -4.57
CA ARG A 131 17.56 -19.14 -3.96
C ARG A 131 16.36 -20.04 -3.66
N PRO A 132 16.54 -21.35 -3.46
CA PRO A 132 15.42 -22.29 -3.24
C PRO A 132 14.49 -21.89 -2.09
N TRP A 133 15.06 -21.29 -1.04
CA TRP A 133 14.35 -20.94 0.19
C TRP A 133 14.16 -19.44 0.38
N VAL A 134 14.93 -18.61 -0.30
CA VAL A 134 14.93 -17.15 -0.11
C VAL A 134 14.97 -16.46 -1.45
N ARG A 135 14.04 -15.55 -1.67
CA ARG A 135 14.05 -14.61 -2.80
C ARG A 135 14.06 -13.20 -2.27
N LEU A 136 14.96 -12.37 -2.81
CA LEU A 136 15.02 -10.94 -2.52
C LEU A 136 14.72 -10.18 -3.81
N TYR A 137 13.88 -9.15 -3.71
CA TYR A 137 13.43 -8.39 -4.89
C TYR A 137 13.10 -6.95 -4.52
N SER A 138 12.98 -6.12 -5.55
CA SER A 138 12.38 -4.80 -5.54
C SER A 138 11.32 -4.74 -6.63
N GLY A 139 10.36 -3.83 -6.54
CA GLY A 139 9.26 -3.79 -7.48
C GLY A 139 8.71 -2.40 -7.74
N LEU A 140 7.95 -2.31 -8.82
CA LEU A 140 7.18 -1.13 -9.20
C LEU A 140 5.79 -1.59 -9.59
N ASP A 141 4.79 -0.99 -8.98
CA ASP A 141 3.39 -1.21 -9.26
C ASP A 141 2.78 0.13 -9.72
N VAL A 142 1.98 0.11 -10.79
CA VAL A 142 1.37 1.32 -11.36
C VAL A 142 -0.03 0.98 -11.81
N GLY A 143 -1.02 1.80 -11.46
CA GLY A 143 -2.41 1.50 -11.82
C GLY A 143 -3.38 2.58 -11.41
N CYS A 144 -4.56 2.15 -10.96
CA CYS A 144 -5.65 3.02 -10.56
C CYS A 144 -6.09 2.74 -9.13
N ALA A 145 -6.43 3.78 -8.40
CA ALA A 145 -7.09 3.71 -7.12
C ALA A 145 -8.48 4.32 -7.19
N TYR A 146 -9.41 3.72 -6.49
CA TYR A 146 -10.78 4.20 -6.31
C TYR A 146 -11.00 4.51 -4.84
N PHE A 147 -11.40 5.73 -4.55
CA PHE A 147 -11.73 6.19 -3.21
C PHE A 147 -13.23 6.26 -3.05
N TRP A 148 -13.71 5.66 -2.00
CA TRP A 148 -15.10 5.79 -1.57
C TRP A 148 -15.12 6.30 -0.13
N SER A 149 -15.79 7.44 0.07
CA SER A 149 -16.04 7.99 1.39
C SER A 149 -17.56 8.17 1.55
N GLY A 150 -18.11 7.63 2.61
CA GLY A 150 -19.53 7.73 2.89
C GLY A 150 -19.79 8.10 4.35
N PRO A 151 -20.70 9.07 4.63
CA PRO A 151 -21.15 9.34 5.98
C PRO A 151 -21.95 8.16 6.51
N THR A 152 -21.64 7.71 7.71
CA THR A 152 -22.49 6.77 8.44
C THR A 152 -23.17 7.55 9.56
N SER A 153 -24.46 7.81 9.40
CA SER A 153 -25.27 8.38 10.48
C SER A 153 -25.53 7.31 11.54
N ASP A 154 -25.05 7.54 12.76
CA ASP A 154 -25.28 6.65 13.90
C ASP A 154 -26.75 6.72 14.44
N ASN A 155 -27.57 7.62 13.90
CA ASN A 155 -28.95 7.87 14.35
C ASN A 155 -30.05 7.46 13.35
N GLY A 156 -29.73 6.64 12.32
CA GLY A 156 -30.77 6.05 11.45
C GLY A 156 -31.62 7.04 10.64
N LYS A 157 -31.25 8.32 10.62
CA LYS A 157 -31.83 9.32 9.72
C LYS A 157 -30.79 9.57 8.63
N GLU A 158 -30.99 8.93 7.51
CA GLU A 158 -30.35 9.34 6.25
C GLU A 158 -30.93 10.72 5.93
N ASP A 159 -30.15 11.76 6.19
CA ASP A 159 -30.43 13.06 5.59
C ASP A 159 -30.10 12.92 4.09
N GLU A 160 -31.16 12.68 3.31
CA GLU A 160 -31.15 12.42 1.86
C GLU A 160 -30.55 13.58 1.05
N ASN A 161 -30.19 14.69 1.68
CA ASN A 161 -29.84 15.93 1.01
C ASN A 161 -28.33 16.30 1.07
N ASP A 162 -27.47 15.53 1.75
CA ASP A 162 -26.04 15.89 1.88
C ASP A 162 -25.07 14.74 1.62
N SER A 163 -25.57 13.65 1.05
CA SER A 163 -24.73 12.51 0.62
C SER A 163 -24.01 12.82 -0.69
N LYS A 164 -23.12 13.78 -0.70
CA LYS A 164 -22.08 13.83 -1.75
C LYS A 164 -21.15 12.64 -1.52
N LYS A 165 -21.47 11.53 -2.17
CA LYS A 165 -20.52 10.44 -2.40
C LYS A 165 -19.42 11.00 -3.28
N ASP A 166 -18.33 11.46 -2.69
CA ASP A 166 -17.14 11.83 -3.45
C ASP A 166 -16.44 10.55 -3.88
N ASN A 167 -16.87 10.05 -5.03
CA ASN A 167 -16.24 8.92 -5.70
C ASN A 167 -15.13 9.47 -6.60
N ASN A 168 -13.89 9.23 -6.24
CA ASN A 168 -12.76 9.75 -7.00
C ASN A 168 -11.85 8.62 -7.46
N PHE A 169 -11.56 8.63 -8.79
CA PHE A 169 -10.48 7.82 -9.35
C PHE A 169 -9.18 8.61 -9.29
N ALA A 170 -8.10 7.94 -8.90
CA ALA A 170 -6.77 8.50 -8.89
C ALA A 170 -5.77 7.54 -9.53
N PHE A 171 -4.68 8.10 -10.04
CA PHE A 171 -3.52 7.33 -10.44
C PHE A 171 -2.87 6.74 -9.20
N ALA A 172 -2.67 5.41 -9.20
CA ALA A 172 -2.02 4.70 -8.12
C ALA A 172 -0.61 4.26 -8.53
N PHE A 173 0.32 4.37 -7.61
CA PHE A 173 1.67 3.83 -7.76
C PHE A 173 2.15 3.26 -6.45
N ASN A 174 3.04 2.28 -6.53
CA ASN A 174 3.73 1.75 -5.37
C ASN A 174 5.13 1.30 -5.77
N VAL A 175 6.10 1.57 -4.92
CA VAL A 175 7.48 1.14 -5.07
C VAL A 175 7.81 0.20 -3.93
N THR A 176 8.08 -1.06 -4.24
CA THR A 176 8.64 -2.01 -3.29
C THR A 176 10.16 -1.79 -3.25
N ALA A 177 10.62 -1.10 -2.21
CA ALA A 177 12.04 -0.84 -2.01
C ALA A 177 12.80 -2.13 -1.68
N PHE A 178 12.19 -2.97 -0.87
CA PHE A 178 12.75 -4.25 -0.44
C PHE A 178 11.63 -5.26 -0.21
N GLY A 179 11.76 -6.43 -0.82
CA GLY A 179 10.87 -7.57 -0.60
C GLY A 179 11.69 -8.83 -0.34
N VAL A 180 11.23 -9.64 0.59
CA VAL A 180 11.79 -10.96 0.87
C VAL A 180 10.69 -12.01 0.96
N ASN A 181 10.88 -13.09 0.20
CA ASN A 181 10.06 -14.29 0.29
C ASN A 181 10.89 -15.42 0.88
N VAL A 182 10.41 -16.07 1.93
CA VAL A 182 11.05 -17.20 2.60
C VAL A 182 10.17 -18.43 2.51
N GLY A 183 10.65 -19.45 1.83
CA GLY A 183 9.95 -20.72 1.58
C GLY A 183 10.10 -21.21 0.15
N LYS A 184 9.75 -22.45 -0.12
CA LYS A 184 9.80 -23.05 -1.46
C LYS A 184 8.46 -22.91 -2.18
N LYS A 185 7.59 -23.90 -2.07
CA LYS A 185 6.25 -23.93 -2.67
C LYS A 185 5.28 -23.01 -1.91
N PHE A 186 5.31 -23.06 -0.59
CA PHE A 186 4.66 -22.09 0.27
C PHE A 186 5.72 -21.16 0.83
N TYR A 187 5.42 -19.88 0.91
CA TYR A 187 6.37 -18.88 1.40
C TYR A 187 5.69 -17.85 2.29
N GLY A 188 6.48 -17.31 3.21
CA GLY A 188 6.17 -16.09 3.92
C GLY A 188 6.76 -14.90 3.17
N LEU A 189 6.05 -13.79 3.18
CA LEU A 189 6.37 -12.54 2.51
C LEU A 189 6.61 -11.44 3.55
N PHE A 190 7.64 -10.63 3.31
CA PHE A 190 7.83 -9.35 3.98
C PHE A 190 8.25 -8.30 2.95
N GLU A 191 7.59 -7.14 2.96
CA GLU A 191 7.88 -6.03 2.05
C GLU A 191 7.97 -4.70 2.79
N LEU A 192 8.85 -3.83 2.26
CA LEU A 192 8.89 -2.41 2.56
C LEU A 192 8.52 -1.64 1.31
N ASN A 193 7.43 -0.89 1.38
CA ASN A 193 6.83 -0.22 0.24
C ASN A 193 6.71 1.29 0.45
N ALA A 194 6.58 2.01 -0.66
CA ALA A 194 6.29 3.43 -0.69
C ALA A 194 5.24 3.72 -1.76
N GLY A 195 4.03 4.12 -1.35
CA GLY A 195 2.93 4.42 -2.26
C GLY A 195 1.57 4.11 -1.68
N TYR A 196 0.70 3.55 -2.54
CA TYR A 196 -0.67 3.16 -2.20
C TYR A 196 -0.78 1.82 -1.47
N ASP A 197 0.31 1.09 -1.39
CA ASP A 197 0.40 -0.13 -0.60
C ASP A 197 0.91 0.16 0.82
N SER A 198 0.70 -0.77 1.75
CA SER A 198 1.16 -0.57 3.12
C SER A 198 2.68 -0.43 3.19
N PHE A 199 3.15 0.52 4.00
CA PHE A 199 4.59 0.78 4.19
C PHE A 199 5.36 -0.47 4.61
N ILE A 200 4.79 -1.23 5.55
CA ILE A 200 5.30 -2.54 5.96
C ILE A 200 4.21 -3.56 5.69
N LYS A 201 4.55 -4.64 4.99
CA LYS A 201 3.65 -5.75 4.71
C LYS A 201 4.23 -7.07 5.15
N VAL A 202 3.33 -7.91 5.61
CA VAL A 202 3.59 -9.33 5.83
C VAL A 202 2.52 -10.14 5.12
N GLY A 203 2.89 -11.29 4.62
CA GLY A 203 1.96 -12.13 3.88
C GLY A 203 2.40 -13.56 3.74
N ILE A 204 1.56 -14.32 3.07
CA ILE A 204 1.82 -15.70 2.71
C ILE A 204 1.41 -15.93 1.26
N GLY A 205 2.08 -16.85 0.60
CA GLY A 205 1.75 -17.19 -0.77
C GLY A 205 2.18 -18.60 -1.15
N ALA A 206 1.80 -18.97 -2.37
CA ALA A 206 2.13 -20.25 -2.97
C ALA A 206 2.70 -20.04 -4.38
N ARG A 207 3.63 -20.92 -4.77
CA ARG A 207 4.21 -21.04 -6.11
C ARG A 207 3.83 -22.35 -6.74
N PHE A 208 3.52 -22.33 -8.02
CA PHE A 208 3.10 -23.51 -8.81
C PHE A 208 3.43 -23.38 -10.29
#